data_9404106e2e84e8e1acb45fae2f06bd8b
#
_entry.id   9404106e2e84e8e1acb45fae2f06bd8b
#
_cell.length_a   1.000
_cell.length_b   1.000
_cell.length_c   1.000
_cell.angle_alpha   90.00
_cell.angle_beta   90.00
_cell.angle_gamma   90.00
#
_symmetry.space_group_name_H-M   'P 1'
#
loop_
_entity.id
_entity.type
_entity.pdbx_description
1 polymer ?
#
loop_
_entity_poly.entity_id
_entity_poly.type
_entity_poly.pdbx_seq_one_letter_code
_entity_poly.pdbx_strand_id
1 'polypeptide(L)'
;MIVRKIALNGWRNYEFAAAEFSPGTNVITGENAQGKTNLLEAVYLLTGGKSFRTRFDKELIGFGYTGAEVLADVFAFGREQTVRIVLRQGQRKQIWQNGVKKTAAELAGTFAAVRVCPCEANARAGWPLMSMSRSSLCAPVRHWPLSSSARRCCS
;
A
#
# COMPACT_ATOMS: atom_id res chain seq x y z
N MET A 1 -8.27 -9.74 5.51
CA MET A 1 -7.28 -8.77 6.07
C MET A 1 -7.90 -7.39 6.07
N ILE A 2 -7.80 -6.67 7.18
CA ILE A 2 -8.17 -5.27 7.30
C ILE A 2 -6.89 -4.53 7.70
N VAL A 3 -6.43 -3.57 6.91
CA VAL A 3 -5.34 -2.68 7.29
C VAL A 3 -5.94 -1.61 8.18
N ARG A 4 -5.42 -1.45 9.40
CA ARG A 4 -5.86 -0.41 10.34
C ARG A 4 -5.00 0.84 10.25
N LYS A 5 -3.70 0.62 10.13
CA LYS A 5 -2.73 1.70 10.06
C LYS A 5 -1.58 1.31 9.14
N ILE A 6 -1.06 2.27 8.44
CA ILE A 6 0.18 2.13 7.67
C ILE A 6 1.06 3.36 7.89
N ALA A 7 2.34 3.15 8.06
CA ALA A 7 3.36 4.18 8.09
C ALA A 7 4.43 3.87 7.05
N LEU A 8 4.82 4.88 6.31
CA LEU A 8 5.77 4.82 5.21
C LEU A 8 6.94 5.76 5.52
N ASN A 9 8.15 5.32 5.27
CA ASN A 9 9.36 6.13 5.40
C ASN A 9 10.26 5.88 4.20
N GLY A 10 10.72 6.94 3.52
CA GLY A 10 11.56 6.85 2.32
C GLY A 10 10.93 6.08 1.16
N TRP A 11 9.60 6.00 1.09
CA TRP A 11 8.84 5.19 0.14
C TRP A 11 8.42 6.00 -1.08
N ARG A 12 8.93 5.67 -2.27
CA ARG A 12 8.58 6.35 -3.52
C ARG A 12 8.74 7.87 -3.38
N ASN A 13 7.61 8.61 -3.43
CA ASN A 13 7.57 10.07 -3.24
C ASN A 13 7.27 10.50 -1.79
N TYR A 14 7.15 9.55 -0.88
CA TYR A 14 6.89 9.84 0.52
C TYR A 14 8.20 9.83 1.32
N GLU A 15 8.60 10.97 1.84
CA GLU A 15 9.63 11.04 2.88
C GLU A 15 9.12 10.36 4.14
N PHE A 16 7.97 10.82 4.63
CA PHE A 16 7.21 10.18 5.70
C PHE A 16 5.70 10.33 5.41
N ALA A 17 4.95 9.26 5.59
CA ALA A 17 3.50 9.31 5.59
C ALA A 17 2.94 8.26 6.55
N ALA A 18 1.82 8.58 7.17
CA ALA A 18 1.07 7.61 7.95
C ALA A 18 -0.42 7.75 7.61
N ALA A 19 -1.13 6.64 7.54
CA ALA A 19 -2.56 6.62 7.28
C ALA A 19 -3.25 5.62 8.21
N GLU A 20 -4.44 5.99 8.69
CA GLU A 20 -5.33 5.11 9.43
C GLU A 20 -6.56 4.83 8.58
N PHE A 21 -7.01 3.59 8.60
CA PHE A 21 -8.15 3.14 7.82
C PHE A 21 -9.29 2.70 8.71
N SER A 22 -10.50 3.01 8.30
CA SER A 22 -11.72 2.50 8.94
C SER A 22 -11.99 1.06 8.46
N PRO A 23 -12.67 0.25 9.26
CA PRO A 23 -13.26 -0.98 8.75
C PRO A 23 -14.23 -0.67 7.60
N GLY A 24 -14.18 -1.47 6.51
CA GLY A 24 -15.03 -1.27 5.34
C GLY A 24 -14.37 -0.49 4.22
N THR A 25 -15.09 0.40 3.56
CA THR A 25 -14.63 1.13 2.39
C THR A 25 -13.90 2.40 2.78
N ASN A 26 -12.67 2.55 2.29
CA ASN A 26 -11.86 3.77 2.44
C ASN A 26 -11.67 4.39 1.05
N VAL A 27 -11.94 5.69 0.91
CA VAL A 27 -11.79 6.42 -0.34
C VAL A 27 -10.57 7.33 -0.24
N ILE A 28 -9.60 7.13 -1.14
CA ILE A 28 -8.39 7.94 -1.21
C ILE A 28 -8.58 8.94 -2.33
N THR A 29 -8.68 10.23 -1.97
CA THR A 29 -8.87 11.34 -2.91
C THR A 29 -7.65 12.25 -2.92
N GLY A 30 -7.54 13.08 -3.94
CA GLY A 30 -6.47 14.06 -4.11
C GLY A 30 -6.13 14.27 -5.58
N GLU A 31 -5.32 15.25 -5.90
CA GLU A 31 -4.87 15.55 -7.26
C GLU A 31 -4.00 14.41 -7.84
N ASN A 32 -3.83 14.40 -9.15
CA ASN A 32 -2.95 13.44 -9.82
C ASN A 32 -1.50 13.64 -9.38
N ALA A 33 -0.72 12.57 -9.45
CA ALA A 33 0.69 12.53 -9.05
C ALA A 33 1.00 12.73 -7.55
N GLN A 34 0.02 12.89 -6.67
CA GLN A 34 0.24 13.07 -5.23
C GLN A 34 0.58 11.78 -4.45
N GLY A 35 0.72 10.66 -5.13
CA GLY A 35 1.15 9.41 -4.49
C GLY A 35 0.04 8.42 -4.12
N LYS A 36 -1.24 8.65 -4.44
CA LYS A 36 -2.35 7.71 -4.16
C LYS A 36 -2.01 6.28 -4.54
N THR A 37 -1.48 6.10 -5.75
CA THR A 37 -1.06 4.78 -6.24
C THR A 37 0.12 4.21 -5.44
N ASN A 38 1.03 5.07 -4.96
CA ASN A 38 2.18 4.65 -4.17
C ASN A 38 1.75 4.16 -2.77
N LEU A 39 0.70 4.76 -2.19
CA LEU A 39 0.08 4.27 -0.96
C LEU A 39 -0.59 2.91 -1.18
N LEU A 40 -1.37 2.76 -2.25
CA LEU A 40 -1.97 1.46 -2.61
C LEU A 40 -0.92 0.39 -2.90
N GLU A 41 0.20 0.76 -3.51
CA GLU A 41 1.34 -0.12 -3.75
C GLU A 41 1.96 -0.61 -2.44
N ALA A 42 2.08 0.26 -1.44
CA ALA A 42 2.57 -0.12 -0.12
C ALA A 42 1.60 -1.08 0.60
N VAL A 43 0.29 -0.83 0.52
CA VAL A 43 -0.73 -1.76 1.06
C VAL A 43 -0.65 -3.11 0.36
N TYR A 44 -0.51 -3.12 -0.96
CA TYR A 44 -0.38 -4.37 -1.72
C TYR A 44 0.90 -5.15 -1.37
N LEU A 45 2.00 -4.44 -1.09
CA LEU A 45 3.27 -5.06 -0.68
C LEU A 45 3.12 -5.94 0.57
N LEU A 46 2.20 -5.60 1.47
CA LEU A 46 1.94 -6.38 2.69
C LEU A 46 1.45 -7.80 2.40
N THR A 47 0.89 -8.07 1.22
CA THR A 47 0.28 -9.36 0.88
C THR A 47 1.27 -10.43 0.41
N GLY A 48 2.46 -10.04 0.03
CA GLY A 48 3.45 -11.02 -0.48
C GLY A 48 4.82 -10.43 -0.70
N GLY A 49 5.05 -9.22 -0.16
CA GLY A 49 6.34 -8.55 -0.29
C GLY A 49 6.72 -8.20 -1.73
N LYS A 50 5.76 -8.12 -2.65
CA LYS A 50 5.98 -7.80 -4.07
C LYS A 50 5.16 -6.58 -4.47
N SER A 51 5.78 -5.69 -5.29
CA SER A 51 5.04 -4.62 -5.94
C SER A 51 4.26 -5.15 -7.15
N PHE A 52 3.13 -4.51 -7.47
CA PHE A 52 2.39 -4.76 -8.70
C PHE A 52 2.89 -3.89 -9.88
N ARG A 53 3.81 -2.95 -9.65
CA ARG A 53 4.31 -2.00 -10.67
C ARG A 53 5.74 -2.32 -11.10
N THR A 54 6.55 -2.86 -10.19
CA THR A 54 7.97 -3.13 -10.45
C THR A 54 8.41 -4.46 -9.88
N ARG A 55 9.39 -5.06 -10.54
CA ARG A 55 10.08 -6.27 -10.05
C ARG A 55 11.29 -5.95 -9.18
N PHE A 56 11.72 -4.68 -9.19
CA PHE A 56 12.96 -4.26 -8.54
C PHE A 56 12.66 -3.50 -7.26
N ASP A 57 13.03 -4.07 -6.12
CA ASP A 57 12.82 -3.48 -4.80
C ASP A 57 13.49 -2.09 -4.66
N LYS A 58 14.60 -1.85 -5.38
CA LYS A 58 15.28 -0.55 -5.39
C LYS A 58 14.42 0.60 -5.90
N GLU A 59 13.46 0.33 -6.78
CA GLU A 59 12.57 1.34 -7.33
C GLU A 59 11.46 1.77 -6.35
N LEU A 60 11.28 1.03 -5.26
CA LEU A 60 10.35 1.36 -4.19
C LEU A 60 10.95 2.37 -3.20
N ILE A 61 12.28 2.50 -3.19
CA ILE A 61 13.00 3.45 -2.36
C ILE A 61 12.90 4.82 -3.02
N GLY A 62 12.54 5.83 -2.23
CA GLY A 62 12.40 7.20 -2.70
C GLY A 62 13.75 7.77 -3.17
N PHE A 63 13.68 8.71 -4.11
CA PHE A 63 14.87 9.36 -4.64
C PHE A 63 15.64 10.07 -3.52
N GLY A 64 16.95 9.84 -3.47
CA GLY A 64 17.83 10.41 -2.43
C GLY A 64 17.88 9.62 -1.12
N TYR A 65 17.08 8.54 -0.96
CA TYR A 65 17.11 7.70 0.23
C TYR A 65 17.93 6.42 0.00
N THR A 66 18.57 5.94 1.06
CA THR A 66 19.31 4.67 1.05
C THR A 66 18.46 3.46 1.38
N GLY A 67 17.23 3.70 1.82
CA GLY A 67 16.28 2.65 2.19
C GLY A 67 14.85 3.17 2.31
N ALA A 68 13.92 2.26 2.39
CA ALA A 68 12.52 2.54 2.64
C ALA A 68 11.97 1.55 3.66
N GLU A 69 10.97 2.00 4.42
CA GLU A 69 10.29 1.19 5.42
C GLU A 69 8.78 1.32 5.28
N VAL A 70 8.11 0.19 5.35
CA VAL A 70 6.65 0.09 5.44
C VAL A 70 6.32 -0.64 6.73
N LEU A 71 5.61 0.04 7.63
CA LEU A 71 5.08 -0.52 8.87
C LEU A 71 3.56 -0.50 8.80
N ALA A 72 2.90 -1.59 9.11
CA ALA A 72 1.44 -1.65 9.08
C ALA A 72 0.89 -2.49 10.23
N ASP A 73 -0.19 -2.00 10.81
CA ASP A 73 -1.03 -2.75 11.73
C ASP A 73 -2.24 -3.27 10.97
N VAL A 74 -2.39 -4.58 10.98
CA VAL A 74 -3.43 -5.30 10.23
C VAL A 74 -4.22 -6.21 11.15
N PHE A 75 -5.51 -6.33 10.89
CA PHE A 75 -6.34 -7.33 11.53
C PHE A 75 -6.58 -8.48 10.55
N ALA A 76 -6.13 -9.67 10.93
CA ALA A 76 -6.27 -10.87 10.12
C ALA A 76 -6.35 -12.12 11.02
N PHE A 77 -7.12 -13.11 10.60
CA PHE A 77 -7.32 -14.36 11.35
C PHE A 77 -7.77 -14.15 12.81
N GLY A 78 -8.67 -13.17 13.02
CA GLY A 78 -9.24 -12.88 14.34
C GLY A 78 -8.30 -12.16 15.33
N ARG A 79 -7.12 -11.70 14.89
CA ARG A 79 -6.13 -11.04 15.74
C ARG A 79 -5.44 -9.85 15.06
N GLU A 80 -4.95 -8.94 15.86
CA GLU A 80 -4.08 -7.86 15.41
C GLU A 80 -2.68 -8.39 15.12
N GLN A 81 -2.07 -7.88 14.07
CA GLN A 81 -0.73 -8.25 13.65
C GLN A 81 -0.01 -7.02 13.13
N THR A 82 1.27 -6.92 13.42
CA THR A 82 2.14 -5.88 12.88
C THR A 82 3.04 -6.47 11.81
N VAL A 83 3.06 -5.84 10.64
CA VAL A 83 3.95 -6.20 9.52
C VAL A 83 4.91 -5.05 9.27
N ARG A 84 6.19 -5.36 9.27
CA ARG A 84 7.27 -4.42 8.98
C ARG A 84 8.08 -4.92 7.80
N ILE A 85 8.23 -4.10 6.77
CA ILE A 85 9.03 -4.41 5.57
C ILE A 85 10.08 -3.32 5.43
N VAL A 86 11.35 -3.71 5.41
CA VAL A 86 12.49 -2.81 5.24
C VAL A 86 13.21 -3.15 3.94
N LEU A 87 13.40 -2.13 3.13
CA LEU A 87 14.13 -2.17 1.86
C LEU A 87 15.41 -1.36 2.04
N ARG A 88 16.54 -1.88 1.56
CA ARG A 88 17.81 -1.17 1.51
C ARG A 88 18.48 -1.40 0.16
N GLN A 89 19.14 -0.37 -0.34
CA GLN A 89 19.89 -0.49 -1.60
C GLN A 89 20.94 -1.60 -1.48
N GLY A 90 21.03 -2.46 -2.51
CA GLY A 90 22.00 -3.55 -2.56
C GLY A 90 21.75 -4.72 -1.61
N GLN A 91 20.67 -4.71 -0.84
CA GLN A 91 20.33 -5.77 0.10
C GLN A 91 18.98 -6.41 -0.24
N ARG A 92 18.81 -7.67 0.18
CA ARG A 92 17.51 -8.32 0.13
C ARG A 92 16.56 -7.65 1.12
N LYS A 93 15.30 -7.45 0.72
CA LYS A 93 14.26 -6.94 1.61
C LYS A 93 14.15 -7.82 2.86
N GLN A 94 13.87 -7.18 3.95
CA GLN A 94 13.67 -7.83 5.24
C GLN A 94 12.22 -7.63 5.65
N ILE A 95 11.58 -8.69 6.11
CA ILE A 95 10.17 -8.72 6.48
C ILE A 95 10.06 -9.27 7.89
N TRP A 96 9.28 -8.61 8.72
CA TRP A 96 8.92 -9.08 10.06
C TRP A 96 7.41 -9.08 10.21
N GLN A 97 6.91 -10.08 10.89
CA GLN A 97 5.53 -10.19 11.30
C GLN A 97 5.50 -10.45 12.79
N ASN A 98 4.87 -9.55 13.55
CA ASN A 98 4.85 -9.60 15.02
C ASN A 98 6.26 -9.74 15.65
N GLY A 99 7.25 -9.04 15.08
CA GLY A 99 8.65 -9.10 15.52
C GLY A 99 9.44 -10.33 15.04
N VAL A 100 8.80 -11.32 14.42
CA VAL A 100 9.45 -12.52 13.87
C VAL A 100 9.81 -12.29 12.41
N LYS A 101 11.05 -12.57 12.06
CA LYS A 101 11.53 -12.47 10.67
C LYS A 101 10.85 -13.52 9.79
N LYS A 102 10.36 -13.09 8.65
CA LYS A 102 9.64 -13.90 7.66
C LYS A 102 10.24 -13.78 6.28
N THR A 103 10.01 -14.79 5.46
CA THR A 103 10.28 -14.73 4.02
C THR A 103 9.08 -14.15 3.26
N ALA A 104 9.31 -13.68 2.04
CA ALA A 104 8.21 -13.21 1.19
C ALA A 104 7.19 -14.33 0.86
N ALA A 105 7.63 -15.57 0.79
CA ALA A 105 6.75 -16.73 0.55
C ALA A 105 5.84 -16.99 1.76
N GLU A 106 6.36 -16.90 2.98
CA GLU A 106 5.57 -17.06 4.20
C GLU A 106 4.57 -15.91 4.38
N LEU A 107 4.95 -14.68 4.01
CA LEU A 107 4.04 -13.54 4.03
C LEU A 107 2.91 -13.73 3.01
N ALA A 108 3.21 -14.19 1.79
CA ALA A 108 2.24 -14.41 0.72
C ALA A 108 1.15 -15.43 1.09
N GLY A 109 1.44 -16.38 1.96
CA GLY A 109 0.44 -17.31 2.49
C GLY A 109 -0.43 -16.76 3.62
N THR A 110 -0.06 -15.59 4.16
CA THR A 110 -0.73 -15.03 5.35
C THR A 110 -1.83 -14.04 4.97
N PHE A 111 -1.61 -13.21 3.96
CA PHE A 111 -2.55 -12.15 3.59
C PHE A 111 -2.88 -12.21 2.11
N ALA A 112 -4.12 -11.84 1.76
CA ALA A 112 -4.54 -11.73 0.36
C ALA A 112 -5.11 -10.34 0.09
N ALA A 113 -4.75 -9.77 -1.05
CA ALA A 113 -5.38 -8.58 -1.60
C ALA A 113 -5.52 -8.72 -3.11
N VAL A 114 -6.61 -8.17 -3.63
CA VAL A 114 -6.89 -8.11 -5.07
C VAL A 114 -6.84 -6.65 -5.49
N ARG A 115 -6.04 -6.37 -6.51
CA ARG A 115 -6.04 -5.07 -7.18
C ARG A 115 -6.91 -5.16 -8.43
N VAL A 116 -7.87 -4.27 -8.52
CA VAL A 116 -8.67 -4.07 -9.74
C VAL A 116 -8.29 -2.71 -10.34
N CYS A 117 -7.80 -2.69 -11.58
CA CYS A 117 -7.51 -1.47 -12.31
C CYS A 117 -8.55 -1.30 -13.42
N PRO A 118 -9.38 -0.24 -13.38
CA PRO A 118 -10.39 -0.01 -14.40
C PRO A 118 -9.83 0.18 -15.82
N CYS A 119 -8.59 0.65 -15.94
CA CYS A 119 -7.94 0.85 -17.21
C CYS A 119 -7.51 -0.44 -17.92
N GLU A 120 -7.35 -1.54 -17.21
CA GLU A 120 -7.04 -2.84 -17.79
C GLU A 120 -8.30 -3.61 -18.20
N ALA A 121 -9.46 -3.27 -17.66
CA ALA A 121 -10.73 -3.92 -17.99
C ALA A 121 -11.19 -3.64 -19.43
N ASN A 122 -10.72 -2.56 -20.07
CA ASN A 122 -11.09 -2.20 -21.45
C ASN A 122 -10.17 -2.76 -22.52
N ALA A 123 -9.08 -3.47 -22.18
CA ALA A 123 -8.10 -3.84 -23.20
C ALA A 123 -8.24 -5.27 -23.75
N ARG A 124 -8.88 -6.21 -23.06
CA ARG A 124 -8.85 -7.62 -23.54
C ARG A 124 -9.91 -8.59 -23.06
N ALA A 125 -11.09 -8.24 -22.62
CA ALA A 125 -12.17 -9.24 -22.52
C ALA A 125 -13.51 -8.59 -22.27
N GLY A 126 -14.50 -8.95 -23.05
CA GLY A 126 -15.91 -8.71 -22.76
C GLY A 126 -16.34 -9.45 -21.50
N TRP A 127 -16.08 -8.86 -20.35
CA TRP A 127 -16.62 -9.31 -19.07
C TRP A 127 -17.88 -8.48 -18.80
N PRO A 128 -18.99 -9.12 -18.43
CA PRO A 128 -20.21 -8.40 -18.12
C PRO A 128 -19.96 -7.49 -16.92
N LEU A 129 -20.43 -6.26 -17.03
CA LEU A 129 -20.55 -5.31 -15.94
C LEU A 129 -21.30 -5.98 -14.79
N MET A 130 -20.62 -6.44 -13.77
CA MET A 130 -21.26 -6.74 -12.50
C MET A 130 -21.74 -5.41 -11.91
N SER A 131 -23.03 -5.17 -12.00
CA SER A 131 -23.70 -4.08 -11.32
C SER A 131 -23.47 -4.22 -9.82
N MET A 132 -22.60 -3.41 -9.27
CA MET A 132 -22.57 -3.21 -7.83
C MET A 132 -23.82 -2.44 -7.45
N SER A 133 -24.75 -3.12 -6.74
CA SER A 133 -25.95 -2.54 -6.20
C SER A 133 -25.61 -1.32 -5.34
N ARG A 134 -26.30 -0.22 -5.65
CA ARG A 134 -26.32 1.00 -4.85
C ARG A 134 -27.06 0.74 -3.54
N SER A 135 -26.40 0.24 -2.53
CA SER A 135 -26.89 0.36 -1.15
C SER A 135 -25.78 -0.04 -0.17
N SER A 136 -24.94 0.90 0.21
CA SER A 136 -24.26 0.89 1.50
C SER A 136 -23.69 2.28 1.77
N LEU A 137 -24.26 2.89 2.74
CA LEU A 137 -23.94 4.15 3.42
C LEU A 137 -22.48 4.59 3.33
N CYS A 138 -22.32 5.80 2.83
CA CYS A 138 -21.11 6.61 2.90
C CYS A 138 -20.63 6.72 4.36
N ALA A 139 -19.55 6.04 4.69
CA ALA A 139 -18.80 6.35 5.89
C ALA A 139 -18.10 7.72 5.69
N PRO A 140 -17.91 8.54 6.73
CA PRO A 140 -17.40 9.88 6.59
C PRO A 140 -16.03 9.88 5.94
N VAL A 141 -15.90 10.62 4.85
CA VAL A 141 -14.64 10.90 4.16
C VAL A 141 -13.76 11.68 5.13
N ARG A 142 -12.72 11.06 5.64
CA ARG A 142 -11.69 11.78 6.37
C ARG A 142 -10.75 12.41 5.35
N HIS A 143 -10.83 13.73 5.21
CA HIS A 143 -9.87 14.51 4.47
C HIS A 143 -8.49 14.35 5.09
N TRP A 144 -7.53 13.86 4.32
CA TRP A 144 -6.12 13.81 4.67
C TRP A 144 -5.43 15.08 4.19
N PRO A 145 -4.89 15.93 5.07
CA PRO A 145 -4.01 17.00 4.65
C PRO A 145 -2.65 16.38 4.33
N LEU A 146 -2.32 16.26 3.04
CA LEU A 146 -0.96 16.01 2.63
C LEU A 146 -0.09 17.17 3.11
N SER A 147 0.89 16.86 3.98
CA SER A 147 1.81 17.86 4.50
C SER A 147 2.47 18.61 3.35
N SER A 148 2.63 19.92 3.53
CA SER A 148 3.18 20.87 2.55
C SER A 148 4.63 20.61 2.11
N SER A 149 5.30 19.61 2.66
CA SER A 149 6.68 19.22 2.34
C SER A 149 6.83 18.40 1.05
N ALA A 150 5.73 17.90 0.47
CA ALA A 150 5.76 17.14 -0.79
C ALA A 150 5.92 18.01 -2.06
N ARG A 151 6.12 19.33 -1.94
CA ARG A 151 6.12 20.28 -3.06
C ARG A 151 7.48 20.55 -3.70
N ARG A 152 8.45 19.69 -3.62
CA ARG A 152 9.72 19.90 -4.33
C ARG A 152 10.20 18.63 -5.00
N CYS A 153 9.65 18.32 -6.13
CA CYS A 153 10.27 17.52 -7.19
C CYS A 153 9.34 17.43 -8.40
N CYS A 154 9.14 18.56 -9.08
CA CYS A 154 8.76 18.60 -10.50
C CYS A 154 9.34 19.91 -11.06
N SER A 155 10.54 19.85 -11.50
CA SER A 155 11.11 20.76 -12.52
C SER A 155 11.94 19.91 -13.44
#